data_e5f1280e14bd4b1e0faaa9fd391ec569
#
_entry.id   e5f1280e14bd4b1e0faaa9fd391ec569
#
_cell.length_a   1.000
_cell.length_b   1.000
_cell.length_c   1.000
_cell.angle_alpha   90.00
_cell.angle_beta   90.00
_cell.angle_gamma   90.00
#
_symmetry.space_group_name_H-M   'P 1'
#
loop_
_entity.id
_entity.type
_entity.pdbx_description
1 polymer ?
#
loop_
_entity_poly.entity_id
_entity_poly.type
_entity_poly.pdbx_seq_one_letter_code
_entity_poly.pdbx_strand_id
1 'polypeptide(L)'
;MIRHLLIASAAVTAVAAPAAAQRNAPAEPAAVAAPGPQDWRAVDADNVMVIDTNKGRIFVEMYPAVAPTHVERVKTLTRQGFYDGRSFFRVIDVFMAQTGDPLDTGEGGSELPDMAAEFTFRRAAADPFTAVADSGAAQTGFIGALPVMTQNPMLMAMMSDGKVAGWSLYCPGVAGMARGSEENSANSQFFLMRQAYPSLEKRYTAWGRVIAGLEVVRAIKTGEPVAAPQDQMTKVRMLADIPADERPQVRVVDTAGPWFTAQVSQMRAEDGADFSACNLKIPSEVK
;
A
#
# COMPACT_ATOMS: atom_id res chain seq x y z
N MET A 1 41.22 -56.75 -76.39
CA MET A 1 40.83 -55.38 -76.13
C MET A 1 40.33 -55.26 -74.72
N ILE A 2 41.16 -54.85 -73.80
CA ILE A 2 40.84 -54.76 -72.37
C ILE A 2 40.78 -53.27 -71.99
N ARG A 3 39.59 -52.83 -71.62
CA ARG A 3 39.38 -51.44 -71.11
C ARG A 3 39.62 -51.36 -69.59
N HIS A 4 40.59 -50.53 -69.20
CA HIS A 4 40.84 -50.28 -67.83
C HIS A 4 39.88 -49.17 -67.35
N LEU A 5 39.19 -49.46 -66.22
CA LEU A 5 38.30 -48.56 -65.58
C LEU A 5 39.09 -47.92 -64.42
N LEU A 6 39.34 -46.61 -64.46
CA LEU A 6 39.93 -45.83 -63.42
C LEU A 6 38.85 -45.41 -62.43
N ILE A 7 38.97 -45.87 -61.21
CA ILE A 7 38.12 -45.44 -60.10
C ILE A 7 38.81 -44.23 -59.37
N ALA A 8 38.21 -43.06 -59.49
CA ALA A 8 38.66 -41.86 -58.75
C ALA A 8 38.00 -41.84 -57.35
N SER A 9 38.85 -41.97 -56.33
CA SER A 9 38.41 -41.82 -54.92
C SER A 9 38.34 -40.33 -54.55
N ALA A 10 37.16 -39.78 -54.29
CA ALA A 10 36.96 -38.47 -53.75
C ALA A 10 37.13 -38.49 -52.22
N ALA A 11 38.11 -37.76 -51.68
CA ALA A 11 38.30 -37.57 -50.28
C ALA A 11 37.34 -36.44 -49.77
N VAL A 12 36.39 -36.82 -48.89
CA VAL A 12 35.50 -35.87 -48.24
C VAL A 12 36.21 -35.34 -46.99
N THR A 13 36.65 -34.09 -47.02
CA THR A 13 37.15 -33.36 -45.84
C THR A 13 35.95 -32.86 -45.01
N ALA A 14 35.75 -33.45 -43.81
CA ALA A 14 34.76 -32.98 -42.85
C ALA A 14 35.29 -31.68 -42.20
N VAL A 15 34.64 -30.57 -42.49
CA VAL A 15 34.87 -29.29 -41.76
C VAL A 15 34.10 -29.36 -40.45
N ALA A 16 34.82 -29.39 -39.33
CA ALA A 16 34.22 -29.30 -37.99
C ALA A 16 33.69 -27.88 -37.78
N ALA A 17 32.37 -27.75 -37.60
CA ALA A 17 31.75 -26.50 -37.18
C ALA A 17 32.15 -26.13 -35.73
N PRO A 18 32.44 -24.86 -35.45
CA PRO A 18 32.75 -24.45 -34.08
C PRO A 18 31.51 -24.64 -33.19
N ALA A 19 31.67 -25.26 -32.04
CA ALA A 19 30.63 -25.40 -31.02
C ALA A 19 30.20 -23.97 -30.58
N ALA A 20 28.96 -23.61 -30.88
CA ALA A 20 28.37 -22.38 -30.34
C ALA A 20 28.35 -22.47 -28.81
N ALA A 21 29.08 -21.56 -28.16
CA ALA A 21 29.02 -21.41 -26.71
C ALA A 21 27.56 -21.11 -26.33
N GLN A 22 26.92 -22.05 -25.66
CA GLN A 22 25.63 -21.82 -25.03
C GLN A 22 25.81 -20.68 -24.02
N ARG A 23 25.34 -19.49 -24.35
CA ARG A 23 25.16 -18.42 -23.34
C ARG A 23 24.11 -18.95 -22.38
N ASN A 24 24.54 -19.26 -21.15
CA ASN A 24 23.60 -19.52 -20.05
C ASN A 24 22.70 -18.29 -19.95
N ALA A 25 21.42 -18.45 -20.25
CA ALA A 25 20.42 -17.44 -19.91
C ALA A 25 20.55 -17.15 -18.40
N PRO A 26 20.45 -15.88 -17.98
CA PRO A 26 20.42 -15.58 -16.55
C PRO A 26 19.34 -16.44 -15.91
N ALA A 27 19.68 -17.12 -14.81
CA ALA A 27 18.69 -17.88 -14.05
C ALA A 27 17.56 -16.93 -13.64
N GLU A 28 16.33 -17.33 -13.96
CA GLU A 28 15.12 -16.59 -13.52
C GLU A 28 15.20 -16.45 -11.98
N PRO A 29 15.03 -15.23 -11.42
CA PRO A 29 15.13 -15.06 -9.98
C PRO A 29 14.14 -15.99 -9.29
N ALA A 30 14.62 -16.75 -8.32
CA ALA A 30 13.77 -17.67 -7.58
C ALA A 30 12.69 -16.86 -6.83
N ALA A 31 11.42 -17.22 -7.01
CA ALA A 31 10.31 -16.56 -6.32
C ALA A 31 10.55 -16.55 -4.80
N VAL A 32 10.30 -15.40 -4.15
CA VAL A 32 10.40 -15.29 -2.70
C VAL A 32 9.44 -16.30 -2.05
N ALA A 33 9.94 -17.16 -1.19
CA ALA A 33 9.12 -18.11 -0.44
C ALA A 33 8.07 -17.39 0.40
N ALA A 34 7.01 -18.11 0.83
CA ALA A 34 6.02 -17.53 1.74
C ALA A 34 6.67 -17.07 3.07
N PRO A 35 6.14 -16.01 3.73
CA PRO A 35 6.67 -15.55 5.02
C PRO A 35 6.66 -16.66 6.08
N GLY A 36 7.78 -16.81 6.79
CA GLY A 36 7.89 -17.72 7.94
C GLY A 36 7.31 -17.10 9.22
N PRO A 37 7.26 -17.86 10.33
CA PRO A 37 6.68 -17.36 11.59
C PRO A 37 7.32 -16.08 12.13
N GLN A 38 8.62 -15.86 11.88
CA GLN A 38 9.40 -14.72 12.37
C GLN A 38 9.20 -13.45 11.52
N ASP A 39 8.55 -13.56 10.35
CA ASP A 39 8.39 -12.44 9.42
C ASP A 39 7.13 -11.61 9.69
N TRP A 40 6.38 -11.98 10.74
CA TRP A 40 5.11 -11.36 11.08
C TRP A 40 5.23 -10.49 12.33
N ARG A 41 4.60 -9.32 12.30
CA ARG A 41 4.35 -8.49 13.46
C ARG A 41 2.88 -8.50 13.84
N ALA A 42 2.57 -8.40 15.12
CA ALA A 42 1.24 -8.07 15.59
C ALA A 42 0.91 -6.61 15.23
N VAL A 43 -0.37 -6.31 15.01
CA VAL A 43 -0.86 -4.94 14.91
C VAL A 43 -1.28 -4.43 16.28
N ASP A 44 -1.17 -3.12 16.49
CA ASP A 44 -1.76 -2.47 17.66
C ASP A 44 -3.27 -2.37 17.46
N ALA A 45 -4.04 -3.11 18.27
CA ALA A 45 -5.49 -3.16 18.16
C ALA A 45 -6.18 -1.80 18.34
N ASP A 46 -5.57 -0.88 19.10
CA ASP A 46 -6.06 0.50 19.24
C ASP A 46 -5.87 1.33 17.97
N ASN A 47 -5.05 0.87 17.04
CA ASN A 47 -4.78 1.52 15.77
C ASN A 47 -5.31 0.72 14.57
N VAL A 48 -6.25 -0.19 14.77
CA VAL A 48 -6.91 -0.91 13.66
C VAL A 48 -8.41 -0.65 13.66
N MET A 49 -8.90 -0.11 12.55
CA MET A 49 -10.33 0.05 12.25
C MET A 49 -10.82 -1.17 11.50
N VAL A 50 -11.89 -1.79 11.97
CA VAL A 50 -12.57 -2.92 11.33
C VAL A 50 -13.87 -2.41 10.72
N ILE A 51 -14.00 -2.55 9.41
CA ILE A 51 -15.16 -2.12 8.63
C ILE A 51 -15.86 -3.36 8.10
N ASP A 52 -17.02 -3.69 8.66
CA ASP A 52 -17.91 -4.69 8.09
C ASP A 52 -18.73 -4.02 6.99
N THR A 53 -18.73 -4.59 5.79
CA THR A 53 -19.53 -4.12 4.65
C THR A 53 -20.44 -5.23 4.14
N ASN A 54 -21.42 -4.87 3.30
CA ASN A 54 -22.23 -5.87 2.57
C ASN A 54 -21.44 -6.65 1.50
N LYS A 55 -20.13 -6.33 1.29
CA LYS A 55 -19.21 -7.03 0.38
C LYS A 55 -18.16 -7.87 1.11
N GLY A 56 -18.03 -7.72 2.41
CA GLY A 56 -16.99 -8.36 3.23
C GLY A 56 -16.38 -7.40 4.23
N ARG A 57 -15.34 -7.85 4.90
CA ARG A 57 -14.66 -7.11 5.98
C ARG A 57 -13.37 -6.51 5.50
N ILE A 58 -13.11 -5.27 5.95
CA ILE A 58 -11.89 -4.50 5.66
C ILE A 58 -11.21 -4.17 6.99
N PHE A 59 -9.89 -4.30 7.05
CA PHE A 59 -9.07 -3.90 8.19
C PHE A 59 -8.14 -2.76 7.75
N VAL A 60 -8.21 -1.63 8.44
CA VAL A 60 -7.37 -0.45 8.17
C VAL A 60 -6.46 -0.21 9.36
N GLU A 61 -5.15 -0.37 9.18
CA GLU A 61 -4.15 0.03 10.19
C GLU A 61 -3.91 1.53 10.08
N MET A 62 -3.98 2.24 11.22
CA MET A 62 -3.84 3.69 11.34
C MET A 62 -2.45 4.07 11.83
N TYR A 63 -1.97 5.23 11.41
CA TYR A 63 -0.62 5.70 11.69
C TYR A 63 -0.60 7.05 12.41
N PRO A 64 -0.74 7.10 13.77
CA PRO A 64 -0.71 8.35 14.53
C PRO A 64 0.59 9.14 14.38
N ALA A 65 1.71 8.46 14.08
CA ALA A 65 2.99 9.12 13.81
C ALA A 65 3.00 9.95 12.52
N VAL A 66 2.03 9.70 11.62
CA VAL A 66 1.92 10.38 10.32
C VAL A 66 0.83 11.44 10.34
N ALA A 67 -0.33 11.13 10.93
CA ALA A 67 -1.49 12.01 10.97
C ALA A 67 -2.22 11.89 12.32
N PRO A 68 -1.64 12.39 13.43
CA PRO A 68 -2.17 12.21 14.78
C PRO A 68 -3.60 12.74 14.94
N THR A 69 -3.89 13.94 14.47
CA THR A 69 -5.21 14.57 14.63
C THR A 69 -6.28 13.83 13.84
N HIS A 70 -5.97 13.41 12.61
CA HIS A 70 -6.92 12.69 11.77
C HIS A 70 -7.16 11.27 12.29
N VAL A 71 -6.14 10.57 12.80
CA VAL A 71 -6.31 9.26 13.42
C VAL A 71 -7.23 9.36 14.63
N GLU A 72 -7.04 10.33 15.51
CA GLU A 72 -7.91 10.53 16.69
C GLU A 72 -9.35 10.90 16.28
N ARG A 73 -9.54 11.70 15.21
CA ARG A 73 -10.86 11.99 14.67
C ARG A 73 -11.56 10.72 14.19
N VAL A 74 -10.89 9.90 13.39
CA VAL A 74 -11.45 8.67 12.86
C VAL A 74 -11.79 7.69 13.99
N LYS A 75 -10.93 7.54 15.01
CA LYS A 75 -11.20 6.74 16.21
C LYS A 75 -12.43 7.24 16.97
N THR A 76 -12.52 8.55 17.20
CA THR A 76 -13.64 9.18 17.90
C THR A 76 -14.95 8.91 17.19
N LEU A 77 -15.03 9.18 15.90
CA LEU A 77 -16.24 8.96 15.09
C LEU A 77 -16.59 7.47 14.99
N THR A 78 -15.60 6.59 14.91
CA THR A 78 -15.80 5.13 14.95
C THR A 78 -16.45 4.69 16.26
N ARG A 79 -15.93 5.14 17.41
CA ARG A 79 -16.47 4.81 18.73
C ARG A 79 -17.85 5.39 18.97
N GLN A 80 -18.18 6.51 18.35
CA GLN A 80 -19.53 7.11 18.38
C GLN A 80 -20.53 6.37 17.45
N GLY A 81 -20.08 5.38 16.67
CA GLY A 81 -20.92 4.68 15.68
C GLY A 81 -21.29 5.57 14.49
N PHE A 82 -20.62 6.70 14.31
CA PHE A 82 -20.90 7.65 13.22
C PHE A 82 -20.85 7.00 11.83
N TYR A 83 -19.93 6.06 11.64
CA TYR A 83 -19.72 5.40 10.36
C TYR A 83 -20.67 4.22 10.09
N ASP A 84 -21.44 3.77 11.08
CA ASP A 84 -22.38 2.65 10.93
C ASP A 84 -23.48 3.01 9.91
N GLY A 85 -23.71 2.15 8.94
CA GLY A 85 -24.70 2.33 7.88
C GLY A 85 -24.35 3.36 6.82
N ARG A 86 -23.16 3.99 6.84
CA ARG A 86 -22.75 4.97 5.81
C ARG A 86 -22.45 4.28 4.50
N SER A 87 -22.91 4.92 3.42
CA SER A 87 -22.73 4.43 2.05
C SER A 87 -21.35 4.80 1.49
N PHE A 88 -20.89 4.00 0.54
CA PHE A 88 -19.86 4.43 -0.40
C PHE A 88 -20.54 5.18 -1.54
N PHE A 89 -20.68 6.48 -1.39
CA PHE A 89 -21.52 7.32 -2.28
C PHE A 89 -20.80 7.75 -3.56
N ARG A 90 -19.45 7.76 -3.57
CA ARG A 90 -18.62 8.10 -4.74
C ARG A 90 -17.47 7.09 -4.87
N VAL A 91 -17.47 6.32 -5.95
CA VAL A 91 -16.49 5.23 -6.17
C VAL A 91 -16.02 5.24 -7.61
N ILE A 92 -14.75 5.55 -7.81
CA ILE A 92 -14.12 5.58 -9.14
C ILE A 92 -13.16 4.40 -9.24
N ASP A 93 -13.36 3.55 -10.25
CA ASP A 93 -12.67 2.26 -10.35
C ASP A 93 -11.14 2.37 -10.33
N VAL A 94 -10.60 3.26 -11.14
CA VAL A 94 -9.14 3.49 -11.25
C VAL A 94 -8.62 4.51 -10.23
N PHE A 95 -9.38 4.79 -9.15
CA PHE A 95 -9.02 5.82 -8.19
C PHE A 95 -9.29 5.38 -6.75
N MET A 96 -10.53 5.57 -6.23
CA MET A 96 -10.84 5.37 -4.81
C MET A 96 -12.32 5.04 -4.56
N ALA A 97 -12.63 4.58 -3.33
CA ALA A 97 -13.97 4.46 -2.77
C ALA A 97 -14.14 5.44 -1.61
N GLN A 98 -15.02 6.44 -1.76
CA GLN A 98 -15.27 7.52 -0.79
C GLN A 98 -16.56 7.27 -0.02
N THR A 99 -16.51 7.56 1.29
CA THR A 99 -17.58 7.33 2.27
C THR A 99 -17.48 8.33 3.42
N GLY A 100 -18.32 8.16 4.47
CA GLY A 100 -18.26 8.95 5.70
C GLY A 100 -19.02 10.27 5.65
N ASP A 101 -19.86 10.45 4.64
CA ASP A 101 -20.83 11.54 4.54
C ASP A 101 -22.21 11.07 5.06
N PRO A 102 -22.80 11.75 6.06
CA PRO A 102 -24.14 11.41 6.53
C PRO A 102 -25.25 11.71 5.52
N LEU A 103 -24.98 12.53 4.50
CA LEU A 103 -25.94 12.95 3.47
C LEU A 103 -25.75 12.20 2.14
N ASP A 104 -24.66 11.46 1.95
CA ASP A 104 -24.28 10.79 0.69
C ASP A 104 -24.17 11.74 -0.53
N THR A 105 -23.92 13.05 -0.28
CA THR A 105 -23.83 14.11 -1.31
C THR A 105 -22.40 14.54 -1.60
N GLY A 106 -21.48 14.26 -0.68
CA GLY A 106 -20.11 14.77 -0.67
C GLY A 106 -19.95 16.09 0.10
N GLU A 107 -21.05 16.68 0.58
CA GLU A 107 -21.05 17.97 1.29
C GLU A 107 -21.34 17.84 2.80
N GLY A 108 -21.74 16.64 3.25
CA GLY A 108 -22.01 16.39 4.67
C GLY A 108 -20.76 16.12 5.48
N GLY A 109 -20.88 16.29 6.79
CA GLY A 109 -19.80 16.05 7.76
C GLY A 109 -20.35 15.71 9.14
N SER A 110 -19.46 15.44 10.09
CA SER A 110 -19.81 15.35 11.51
C SER A 110 -20.03 16.74 12.10
N GLU A 111 -20.64 16.83 13.28
CA GLU A 111 -20.81 18.07 14.03
C GLU A 111 -19.49 18.61 14.64
N LEU A 112 -18.41 17.84 14.56
CA LEU A 112 -17.10 18.24 15.05
C LEU A 112 -16.48 19.27 14.08
N PRO A 113 -15.61 20.19 14.59
CA PRO A 113 -14.98 21.19 13.73
C PRO A 113 -14.06 20.54 12.69
N ASP A 114 -13.85 21.22 11.57
CA ASP A 114 -12.91 20.82 10.55
C ASP A 114 -11.47 20.73 11.09
N MET A 115 -10.64 19.93 10.46
CA MET A 115 -9.28 19.64 10.91
C MET A 115 -8.24 20.34 10.06
N ALA A 116 -7.18 20.79 10.71
CA ALA A 116 -5.98 21.26 10.03
C ALA A 116 -5.34 20.10 9.23
N ALA A 117 -4.81 20.44 8.07
CA ALA A 117 -4.14 19.48 7.19
C ALA A 117 -2.88 18.87 7.82
N GLU A 118 -2.72 17.55 7.65
CA GLU A 118 -1.52 16.78 8.02
C GLU A 118 -0.95 16.13 6.76
N PHE A 119 -0.64 16.93 5.73
CA PHE A 119 -0.15 16.44 4.44
C PHE A 119 1.29 15.93 4.51
N THR A 120 2.03 16.36 5.52
CA THR A 120 3.41 15.97 5.79
C THR A 120 3.61 15.73 7.28
N PHE A 121 4.59 14.91 7.61
CA PHE A 121 5.00 14.64 8.99
C PHE A 121 6.51 14.87 9.16
N ARG A 122 6.99 14.85 10.41
CA ARG A 122 8.42 15.01 10.73
C ARG A 122 8.98 13.69 11.24
N ARG A 123 10.03 13.17 10.59
CA ARG A 123 10.71 11.92 10.95
C ARG A 123 12.11 12.17 11.50
N ALA A 124 12.38 11.62 12.68
CA ALA A 124 13.73 11.54 13.25
C ALA A 124 14.45 10.26 12.77
N ALA A 125 15.76 10.18 12.99
CA ALA A 125 16.55 9.01 12.63
C ALA A 125 16.13 7.73 13.39
N ALA A 126 15.66 7.88 14.64
CA ALA A 126 15.22 6.77 15.48
C ALA A 126 13.78 6.30 15.18
N ASP A 127 13.01 7.07 14.39
CA ASP A 127 11.63 6.70 14.08
C ASP A 127 11.61 5.49 13.13
N PRO A 128 10.68 4.54 13.32
CA PRO A 128 10.58 3.36 12.46
C PRO A 128 10.39 3.75 10.99
N PHE A 129 11.30 3.27 10.14
CA PHE A 129 11.25 3.48 8.70
C PHE A 129 12.09 2.44 7.98
N THR A 130 11.50 1.72 7.04
CA THR A 130 12.20 0.76 6.19
C THR A 130 12.35 1.34 4.79
N ALA A 131 13.56 1.76 4.43
CA ALA A 131 13.87 2.27 3.10
C ALA A 131 13.84 1.14 2.07
N VAL A 132 13.19 1.38 0.92
CA VAL A 132 13.14 0.47 -0.22
C VAL A 132 13.74 1.06 -1.50
N ALA A 133 13.85 2.37 -1.59
CA ALA A 133 14.55 3.07 -2.67
C ALA A 133 15.12 4.39 -2.17
N ASP A 134 16.23 4.83 -2.79
CA ASP A 134 16.90 6.09 -2.52
C ASP A 134 17.26 6.77 -3.85
N SER A 135 16.80 8.00 -4.05
CA SER A 135 17.09 8.82 -5.22
C SER A 135 18.21 9.86 -4.97
N GLY A 136 18.85 9.81 -3.79
CA GLY A 136 19.80 10.84 -3.35
C GLY A 136 19.13 12.09 -2.77
N ALA A 137 17.98 12.51 -3.30
CA ALA A 137 17.21 13.64 -2.79
C ALA A 137 16.14 13.22 -1.76
N ALA A 138 15.58 12.01 -1.93
CA ALA A 138 14.51 11.46 -1.11
C ALA A 138 14.65 9.95 -0.98
N GLN A 139 14.15 9.41 0.12
CA GLN A 139 14.00 7.97 0.33
C GLN A 139 12.54 7.57 0.26
N THR A 140 12.24 6.52 -0.50
CA THR A 140 10.96 5.84 -0.49
C THR A 140 11.05 4.64 0.46
N GLY A 141 10.01 4.41 1.26
CA GLY A 141 10.00 3.33 2.21
C GLY A 141 8.64 3.13 2.88
N PHE A 142 8.67 2.49 4.04
CA PHE A 142 7.49 2.13 4.80
C PHE A 142 7.63 2.51 6.27
N ILE A 143 6.52 2.99 6.85
CA ILE A 143 6.28 3.04 8.30
C ILE A 143 5.20 1.98 8.57
N GLY A 144 5.58 0.86 9.19
CA GLY A 144 4.72 -0.30 9.25
C GLY A 144 4.32 -0.76 7.85
N ALA A 145 3.01 -0.83 7.54
CA ALA A 145 2.52 -1.14 6.19
C ALA A 145 2.29 0.11 5.32
N LEU A 146 2.36 1.33 5.86
CA LEU A 146 2.09 2.56 5.12
C LEU A 146 3.28 2.95 4.23
N PRO A 147 3.10 3.08 2.91
CA PRO A 147 4.14 3.55 2.02
C PRO A 147 4.32 5.07 2.17
N VAL A 148 5.55 5.49 2.34
CA VAL A 148 5.90 6.91 2.54
C VAL A 148 7.16 7.28 1.76
N MET A 149 7.31 8.56 1.50
CA MET A 149 8.55 9.16 1.02
C MET A 149 9.05 10.17 2.07
N THR A 150 10.35 10.23 2.26
CA THR A 150 10.98 11.22 3.14
C THR A 150 12.10 11.95 2.40
N GLN A 151 12.39 13.18 2.82
CA GLN A 151 13.62 13.83 2.42
C GLN A 151 14.83 12.96 2.82
N ASN A 152 15.96 13.17 2.16
CA ASN A 152 17.19 12.46 2.49
C ASN A 152 17.58 12.69 3.97
N PRO A 153 17.85 11.63 4.76
CA PRO A 153 18.18 11.75 6.18
C PRO A 153 19.48 12.54 6.45
N MET A 154 20.35 12.69 5.48
CA MET A 154 21.52 13.57 5.62
C MET A 154 21.14 15.03 5.94
N LEU A 155 19.95 15.47 5.55
CA LEU A 155 19.43 16.80 5.87
C LEU A 155 19.09 16.96 7.37
N MET A 156 18.96 15.88 8.14
CA MET A 156 18.66 15.95 9.58
C MET A 156 19.69 16.79 10.35
N ALA A 157 20.97 16.66 9.98
CA ALA A 157 22.04 17.43 10.62
C ALA A 157 21.93 18.95 10.40
N MET A 158 21.18 19.37 9.37
CA MET A 158 20.98 20.78 9.01
C MET A 158 19.66 21.35 9.56
N MET A 159 18.79 20.50 10.11
CA MET A 159 17.50 20.90 10.66
C MET A 159 17.58 21.17 12.13
N SER A 160 16.96 22.27 12.60
CA SER A 160 16.97 22.67 14.01
C SER A 160 16.34 21.66 14.95
N ASP A 161 15.38 20.84 14.44
CA ASP A 161 14.72 19.77 15.20
C ASP A 161 15.33 18.37 14.94
N GLY A 162 16.39 18.27 14.14
CA GLY A 162 17.02 17.00 13.80
C GLY A 162 16.14 16.03 12.98
N LYS A 163 15.09 16.53 12.34
CA LYS A 163 14.11 15.72 11.60
C LYS A 163 13.99 16.14 10.15
N VAL A 164 13.58 15.21 9.29
CA VAL A 164 13.25 15.47 7.89
C VAL A 164 11.75 15.42 7.66
N ALA A 165 11.29 16.11 6.61
CA ALA A 165 9.89 15.99 6.20
C ALA A 165 9.65 14.64 5.50
N GLY A 166 8.47 14.06 5.79
CA GLY A 166 7.95 12.88 5.11
C GLY A 166 6.50 13.11 4.68
N TRP A 167 6.03 12.32 3.74
CA TRP A 167 4.64 12.30 3.27
C TRP A 167 4.27 10.91 2.78
N SER A 168 2.97 10.59 2.82
CA SER A 168 2.47 9.29 2.35
C SER A 168 2.39 9.26 0.83
N LEU A 169 2.72 8.09 0.25
CA LEU A 169 2.43 7.75 -1.13
C LEU A 169 1.02 7.20 -1.22
N TYR A 170 0.26 7.63 -2.23
CA TYR A 170 -1.12 7.17 -2.42
C TYR A 170 -1.18 5.89 -3.24
N CYS A 171 -0.65 4.80 -2.67
CA CYS A 171 -0.71 3.45 -3.22
C CYS A 171 -2.08 2.78 -2.98
N PRO A 172 -2.41 1.66 -3.66
CA PRO A 172 -3.62 0.89 -3.36
C PRO A 172 -3.73 0.52 -1.88
N GLY A 173 -4.91 0.73 -1.32
CA GLY A 173 -5.21 0.47 0.08
C GLY A 173 -4.93 1.64 1.03
N VAL A 174 -4.24 2.69 0.63
CA VAL A 174 -4.04 3.88 1.49
C VAL A 174 -5.39 4.53 1.79
N ALA A 175 -5.60 4.85 3.06
CA ALA A 175 -6.77 5.57 3.55
C ALA A 175 -6.43 7.05 3.73
N GLY A 176 -7.17 7.92 3.04
CA GLY A 176 -6.99 9.37 3.10
C GLY A 176 -8.27 10.10 3.47
N MET A 177 -8.15 11.27 4.11
CA MET A 177 -9.31 12.14 4.38
C MET A 177 -9.71 12.90 3.13
N ALA A 178 -11.01 12.88 2.82
CA ALA A 178 -11.61 13.79 1.85
C ALA A 178 -11.72 15.20 2.45
N ARG A 179 -11.68 16.20 1.60
CA ARG A 179 -11.79 17.61 1.97
C ARG A 179 -12.42 18.44 0.86
N GLY A 180 -12.90 19.62 1.19
CA GLY A 180 -13.34 20.62 0.23
C GLY A 180 -12.18 21.33 -0.49
N SER A 181 -12.43 22.54 -1.02
CA SER A 181 -11.41 23.37 -1.67
C SER A 181 -10.31 23.83 -0.72
N GLU A 182 -10.70 24.17 0.51
CA GLU A 182 -9.78 24.65 1.54
C GLU A 182 -8.97 23.48 2.13
N GLU A 183 -7.66 23.70 2.37
CA GLU A 183 -6.77 22.65 2.88
C GLU A 183 -7.19 22.13 4.26
N ASN A 184 -7.73 23.00 5.11
CA ASN A 184 -8.14 22.70 6.47
C ASN A 184 -9.65 22.42 6.58
N SER A 185 -10.25 21.75 5.59
CA SER A 185 -11.68 21.44 5.53
C SER A 185 -12.01 19.95 5.65
N ALA A 186 -11.04 19.13 6.05
CA ALA A 186 -11.30 17.72 6.33
C ALA A 186 -12.15 17.56 7.60
N ASN A 187 -13.15 16.67 7.57
CA ASN A 187 -14.06 16.47 8.71
C ASN A 187 -14.28 15.00 9.07
N SER A 188 -15.20 14.30 8.38
CA SER A 188 -15.53 12.89 8.61
C SER A 188 -15.37 12.02 7.38
N GLN A 189 -15.46 12.60 6.19
CA GLN A 189 -15.38 11.84 4.96
C GLN A 189 -13.96 11.33 4.70
N PHE A 190 -13.85 10.09 4.29
CA PHE A 190 -12.57 9.47 3.92
C PHE A 190 -12.72 8.61 2.66
N PHE A 191 -11.60 8.25 2.08
CA PHE A 191 -11.55 7.36 0.93
C PHE A 191 -10.49 6.27 1.11
N LEU A 192 -10.75 5.13 0.48
CA LEU A 192 -9.81 4.02 0.40
C LEU A 192 -9.33 3.91 -1.06
N MET A 193 -8.02 3.96 -1.25
CA MET A 193 -7.41 3.91 -2.60
C MET A 193 -7.62 2.55 -3.24
N ARG A 194 -8.11 2.51 -4.47
CA ARG A 194 -8.23 1.30 -5.30
C ARG A 194 -7.02 1.11 -6.19
N GLN A 195 -6.42 2.21 -6.65
CA GLN A 195 -5.22 2.28 -7.48
C GLN A 195 -4.25 3.33 -6.95
N ALA A 196 -3.01 3.32 -7.44
CA ALA A 196 -2.04 4.35 -7.12
C ALA A 196 -2.43 5.69 -7.77
N TYR A 197 -2.32 6.79 -7.01
CA TYR A 197 -2.66 8.11 -7.51
C TYR A 197 -1.73 9.20 -6.92
N PRO A 198 -0.53 9.40 -7.49
CA PRO A 198 0.50 10.28 -6.92
C PRO A 198 0.08 11.76 -6.81
N SER A 199 -0.93 12.21 -7.59
CA SER A 199 -1.42 13.59 -7.53
C SER A 199 -2.03 14.01 -6.20
N LEU A 200 -2.33 13.05 -5.30
CA LEU A 200 -2.83 13.32 -3.95
C LEU A 200 -1.70 13.59 -2.94
N GLU A 201 -0.46 13.24 -3.26
CA GLU A 201 0.67 13.40 -2.37
C GLU A 201 0.89 14.85 -1.98
N LYS A 202 1.11 15.11 -0.67
CA LYS A 202 1.23 16.46 -0.07
C LYS A 202 0.02 17.37 -0.26
N ARG A 203 -1.13 16.82 -0.67
CA ARG A 203 -2.38 17.59 -0.89
C ARG A 203 -3.56 17.04 -0.09
N TYR A 204 -3.45 15.80 0.36
CA TYR A 204 -4.44 15.13 1.20
C TYR A 204 -3.75 14.47 2.38
N THR A 205 -4.44 14.35 3.50
CA THR A 205 -3.92 13.66 4.68
C THR A 205 -4.19 12.17 4.56
N ALA A 206 -3.12 11.37 4.50
CA ALA A 206 -3.21 9.92 4.63
C ALA A 206 -3.07 9.53 6.11
N TRP A 207 -4.03 8.78 6.64
CA TRP A 207 -4.08 8.41 8.04
C TRP A 207 -3.94 6.91 8.30
N GLY A 208 -4.05 6.08 7.26
CA GLY A 208 -4.02 4.63 7.40
C GLY A 208 -3.78 3.88 6.10
N ARG A 209 -3.77 2.56 6.23
CA ARG A 209 -3.74 1.63 5.08
C ARG A 209 -4.57 0.39 5.36
N VAL A 210 -5.31 -0.05 4.35
CA VAL A 210 -5.97 -1.36 4.31
C VAL A 210 -4.90 -2.44 4.36
N ILE A 211 -4.90 -3.22 5.42
CA ILE A 211 -3.99 -4.35 5.62
C ILE A 211 -4.65 -5.69 5.25
N ALA A 212 -5.99 -5.77 5.29
CA ALA A 212 -6.76 -6.92 4.78
C ALA A 212 -8.08 -6.42 4.18
N GLY A 213 -8.59 -7.07 3.14
CA GLY A 213 -9.84 -6.71 2.47
C GLY A 213 -9.70 -5.70 1.34
N LEU A 214 -8.52 -5.54 0.72
CA LEU A 214 -8.36 -4.67 -0.46
C LEU A 214 -9.21 -5.15 -1.65
N GLU A 215 -9.42 -6.46 -1.79
CA GLU A 215 -10.34 -7.05 -2.76
C GLU A 215 -11.79 -6.65 -2.49
N VAL A 216 -12.17 -6.50 -1.22
CA VAL A 216 -13.50 -5.97 -0.82
C VAL A 216 -13.64 -4.51 -1.27
N VAL A 217 -12.62 -3.66 -1.00
CA VAL A 217 -12.62 -2.26 -1.48
C VAL A 217 -12.79 -2.19 -2.99
N ARG A 218 -12.15 -3.10 -3.73
CA ARG A 218 -12.26 -3.17 -5.20
C ARG A 218 -13.58 -3.74 -5.68
N ALA A 219 -14.29 -4.52 -4.85
CA ALA A 219 -15.61 -5.07 -5.17
C ALA A 219 -16.77 -4.10 -4.89
N ILE A 220 -16.53 -2.96 -4.23
CA ILE A 220 -17.53 -1.91 -3.99
C ILE A 220 -18.00 -1.36 -5.33
N LYS A 221 -19.33 -1.23 -5.47
CA LYS A 221 -20.00 -0.74 -6.68
C LYS A 221 -19.50 0.65 -7.06
N THR A 222 -19.13 0.80 -8.32
CA THR A 222 -18.63 2.07 -8.87
C THR A 222 -19.76 3.02 -9.27
N GLY A 223 -19.46 4.32 -9.22
CA GLY A 223 -20.35 5.41 -9.66
C GLY A 223 -19.91 6.76 -9.07
N GLU A 224 -20.24 7.84 -9.75
CA GLU A 224 -19.96 9.23 -9.36
C GLU A 224 -21.15 10.13 -9.71
N PRO A 225 -22.19 10.15 -8.87
CA PRO A 225 -22.44 9.36 -7.65
C PRO A 225 -22.76 7.89 -7.92
N VAL A 226 -22.62 7.04 -6.89
CA VAL A 226 -23.03 5.62 -6.96
C VAL A 226 -24.55 5.53 -6.98
N ALA A 227 -25.10 4.89 -8.02
CA ALA A 227 -26.54 4.66 -8.12
C ALA A 227 -27.04 3.70 -7.03
N ALA A 228 -28.20 3.97 -6.45
CA ALA A 228 -28.83 3.08 -5.47
C ALA A 228 -29.17 1.66 -6.05
N PRO A 229 -29.17 0.60 -5.26
CA PRO A 229 -28.67 0.56 -3.89
C PRO A 229 -27.13 0.68 -3.87
N GLN A 230 -26.64 1.46 -2.91
CA GLN A 230 -25.20 1.64 -2.68
C GLN A 230 -24.68 0.54 -1.75
N ASP A 231 -23.39 0.23 -1.86
CA ASP A 231 -22.71 -0.57 -0.85
C ASP A 231 -22.46 0.26 0.41
N GLN A 232 -22.51 -0.38 1.58
CA GLN A 232 -22.49 0.31 2.87
C GLN A 232 -21.50 -0.33 3.84
N MET A 233 -20.99 0.50 4.74
CA MET A 233 -20.33 0.06 5.97
C MET A 233 -21.44 -0.33 6.97
N THR A 234 -21.71 -1.62 7.12
CA THR A 234 -22.79 -2.10 7.98
C THR A 234 -22.46 -1.95 9.47
N LYS A 235 -21.20 -2.08 9.83
CA LYS A 235 -20.67 -1.84 11.18
C LYS A 235 -19.21 -1.45 11.13
N VAL A 236 -18.83 -0.45 11.93
CA VAL A 236 -17.45 0.00 12.04
C VAL A 236 -17.03 0.03 13.50
N ARG A 237 -15.85 -0.58 13.81
CA ARG A 237 -15.36 -0.71 15.18
C ARG A 237 -13.84 -0.55 15.22
N MET A 238 -13.30 -0.10 16.34
CA MET A 238 -11.89 -0.31 16.62
C MET A 238 -11.67 -1.77 17.00
N LEU A 239 -10.59 -2.37 16.53
CA LEU A 239 -10.26 -3.77 16.83
C LEU A 239 -10.13 -3.99 18.36
N ALA A 240 -9.59 -3.01 19.09
CA ALA A 240 -9.49 -3.05 20.55
C ALA A 240 -10.84 -3.11 21.26
N ASP A 241 -11.89 -2.53 20.66
CA ASP A 241 -13.22 -2.42 21.26
C ASP A 241 -14.09 -3.67 20.98
N ILE A 242 -13.60 -4.62 20.18
CA ILE A 242 -14.25 -5.92 19.97
C ILE A 242 -13.97 -6.80 21.20
N PRO A 243 -14.97 -7.47 21.79
CA PRO A 243 -14.77 -8.40 22.89
C PRO A 243 -13.65 -9.40 22.62
N ALA A 244 -12.86 -9.74 23.63
CA ALA A 244 -11.63 -10.53 23.46
C ALA A 244 -11.87 -11.93 22.86
N ASP A 245 -13.01 -12.52 23.12
CA ASP A 245 -13.46 -13.82 22.62
C ASP A 245 -13.96 -13.77 21.16
N GLU A 246 -14.35 -12.58 20.68
CA GLU A 246 -14.79 -12.35 19.29
C GLU A 246 -13.73 -11.65 18.44
N ARG A 247 -12.66 -11.13 19.09
CA ARG A 247 -11.64 -10.30 18.44
C ARG A 247 -10.74 -11.13 17.52
N PRO A 248 -10.74 -10.85 16.20
CA PRO A 248 -9.83 -11.53 15.30
C PRO A 248 -8.38 -11.22 15.65
N GLN A 249 -7.53 -12.22 15.54
CA GLN A 249 -6.08 -12.03 15.62
C GLN A 249 -5.57 -11.58 14.26
N VAL A 250 -5.02 -10.37 14.22
CA VAL A 250 -4.49 -9.77 12.99
C VAL A 250 -2.98 -9.64 13.10
N ARG A 251 -2.28 -10.14 12.09
CA ARG A 251 -0.85 -9.94 11.93
C ARG A 251 -0.51 -9.55 10.50
N VAL A 252 0.57 -8.80 10.35
CA VAL A 252 1.03 -8.25 9.07
C VAL A 252 2.51 -8.57 8.95
N VAL A 253 2.99 -8.82 7.73
CA VAL A 253 4.42 -8.98 7.49
C VAL A 253 5.17 -7.75 8.00
N ASP A 254 6.24 -7.98 8.76
CA ASP A 254 7.11 -6.91 9.23
C ASP A 254 7.96 -6.40 8.07
N THR A 255 7.76 -5.15 7.72
CA THR A 255 8.52 -4.50 6.63
C THR A 255 10.00 -4.28 7.00
N ALA A 256 10.37 -4.34 8.28
CA ALA A 256 11.76 -4.35 8.71
C ALA A 256 12.40 -5.76 8.67
N GLY A 257 11.61 -6.81 8.40
CA GLY A 257 12.04 -8.20 8.43
C GLY A 257 12.78 -8.66 7.16
N PRO A 258 13.47 -9.80 7.26
CA PRO A 258 14.28 -10.32 6.16
C PRO A 258 13.45 -10.76 4.95
N TRP A 259 12.25 -11.28 5.17
CA TRP A 259 11.35 -11.66 4.07
C TRP A 259 10.99 -10.47 3.19
N PHE A 260 10.60 -9.35 3.81
CA PHE A 260 10.26 -8.14 3.06
C PHE A 260 11.47 -7.57 2.31
N THR A 261 12.65 -7.58 2.93
CA THR A 261 13.91 -7.17 2.29
C THR A 261 14.21 -8.03 1.04
N ALA A 262 14.00 -9.36 1.12
CA ALA A 262 14.17 -10.25 -0.02
C ALA A 262 13.18 -9.93 -1.15
N GLN A 263 11.90 -9.68 -0.82
CA GLN A 263 10.88 -9.26 -1.80
C GLN A 263 11.27 -7.95 -2.50
N VAL A 264 11.73 -6.94 -1.73
CA VAL A 264 12.19 -5.66 -2.29
C VAL A 264 13.34 -5.89 -3.27
N SER A 265 14.32 -6.71 -2.89
CA SER A 265 15.48 -7.01 -3.71
C SER A 265 15.10 -7.70 -5.01
N GLN A 266 14.17 -8.68 -4.94
CA GLN A 266 13.66 -9.38 -6.11
C GLN A 266 12.93 -8.42 -7.05
N MET A 267 11.95 -7.65 -6.54
CA MET A 267 11.17 -6.73 -7.38
C MET A 267 12.03 -5.64 -8.01
N ARG A 268 13.06 -5.15 -7.29
CA ARG A 268 14.01 -4.20 -7.89
C ARG A 268 14.82 -4.82 -9.02
N ALA A 269 15.17 -6.09 -8.94
CA ALA A 269 15.87 -6.80 -10.00
C ALA A 269 14.95 -7.05 -11.22
N GLU A 270 13.67 -7.31 -10.99
CA GLU A 270 12.67 -7.56 -12.04
C GLU A 270 12.22 -6.27 -12.73
N ASP A 271 11.82 -5.25 -11.95
CA ASP A 271 11.22 -4.02 -12.45
C ASP A 271 12.28 -2.97 -12.88
N GLY A 272 13.50 -3.06 -12.36
CA GLY A 272 14.59 -2.14 -12.70
C GLY A 272 14.20 -0.67 -12.44
N ALA A 273 14.16 0.13 -13.52
CA ALA A 273 13.79 1.55 -13.45
C ALA A 273 12.30 1.78 -13.17
N ASP A 274 11.44 0.79 -13.43
CA ASP A 274 10.00 0.85 -13.22
C ASP A 274 9.58 0.42 -11.80
N PHE A 275 10.56 0.14 -10.93
CA PHE A 275 10.30 -0.26 -9.55
C PHE A 275 9.44 0.77 -8.82
N SER A 276 8.36 0.30 -8.22
CA SER A 276 7.45 1.12 -7.40
C SER A 276 7.16 0.48 -6.05
N ALA A 277 7.28 1.25 -4.98
CA ALA A 277 6.84 0.82 -3.64
C ALA A 277 5.36 0.43 -3.59
N CYS A 278 4.53 0.96 -4.50
CA CYS A 278 3.12 0.60 -4.60
C CYS A 278 2.87 -0.84 -5.08
N ASN A 279 3.86 -1.47 -5.71
CA ASN A 279 3.77 -2.86 -6.21
C ASN A 279 4.17 -3.88 -5.13
N LEU A 280 4.86 -3.45 -4.07
CA LEU A 280 5.29 -4.32 -2.99
C LEU A 280 4.08 -4.88 -2.22
N LYS A 281 4.04 -6.19 -2.07
CA LYS A 281 3.00 -6.88 -1.29
C LYS A 281 3.38 -6.91 0.18
N ILE A 282 2.44 -6.57 1.04
CA ILE A 282 2.57 -6.71 2.48
C ILE A 282 1.45 -7.65 2.94
N PRO A 283 1.73 -8.96 2.98
CA PRO A 283 0.75 -9.96 3.41
C PRO A 283 0.24 -9.71 4.81
N SER A 284 -1.03 -10.05 5.04
CA SER A 284 -1.66 -10.07 6.36
C SER A 284 -2.36 -11.40 6.59
N GLU A 285 -2.55 -11.76 7.84
CA GLU A 285 -3.38 -12.88 8.27
C GLU A 285 -4.39 -12.40 9.30
N VAL A 286 -5.61 -12.86 9.13
CA VAL A 286 -6.73 -12.62 10.05
C VAL A 286 -7.28 -13.99 10.45
N LYS A 287 -7.25 -14.31 11.76
CA LYS A 287 -7.72 -15.59 12.34
C LYS A 287 -8.81 -15.36 13.36
#